data_199703fbccaa4b2bfb2974f0754a708b
#
_entry.id   199703fbccaa4b2bfb2974f0754a708b
#
_cell.length_a   1.000
_cell.length_b   1.000
_cell.length_c   1.000
_cell.angle_alpha   90.00
_cell.angle_beta   90.00
_cell.angle_gamma   90.00
#
_symmetry.space_group_name_H-M   'P 1'
#
loop_
_entity.id
_entity.type
_entity.pdbx_description
1 polymer ?
#
loop_
_entity_poly.entity_id
_entity_poly.type
_entity_poly.pdbx_seq_one_letter_code
_entity_poly.pdbx_strand_id
1 'polypeptide(L)'
;NTLSGTIRAESGSKLTLSGGVYTKIAAVSGAKLTISGGSYAEVGAENNVDFTLSGGEFTNITVNGQHLIDCLAEGKAFEDMNNGFIIDGRVGIAGDVKVVDHTHTCVWKTDTHEKLCGCGYVEATDTEAPVISGIDPDNNHYGSLEFTVTDENDFTVWLDGEEITLVNGKYTMEPDNETHLITATDVAGNTVSFRFGLFKTYHVTLPTGAGYTISSSDGLTVRHGNRFSFIVQVNKGYSRTEDFKVLVNGN
;
A
#
# COMPACT_ATOMS: atom_id res chain seq x y z
N ASN A 1 -4.57 12.51 -51.22
CA ASN A 1 -4.41 13.93 -51.57
C ASN A 1 -3.58 14.60 -50.47
N THR A 2 -2.43 15.16 -50.84
CA THR A 2 -1.59 15.96 -49.91
C THR A 2 -2.09 17.39 -49.98
N LEU A 3 -2.50 17.95 -48.86
CA LEU A 3 -2.78 19.37 -48.76
C LEU A 3 -1.46 20.09 -48.39
N SER A 4 -0.93 20.84 -49.38
CA SER A 4 0.23 21.70 -49.11
C SER A 4 -0.26 23.06 -48.60
N GLY A 5 0.21 23.44 -47.40
CA GLY A 5 -0.15 24.70 -46.76
C GLY A 5 -0.40 24.51 -45.27
N THR A 6 -0.73 25.61 -44.59
CA THR A 6 -1.09 25.61 -43.18
C THR A 6 -2.60 25.63 -43.01
N ILE A 7 -3.14 24.67 -42.27
CA ILE A 7 -4.49 24.74 -41.73
C ILE A 7 -4.40 25.34 -40.33
N ARG A 8 -5.17 26.39 -40.07
CA ARG A 8 -5.17 27.10 -38.80
C ARG A 8 -6.56 27.01 -38.15
N ALA A 9 -6.59 26.57 -36.92
CA ALA A 9 -7.78 26.63 -36.08
C ALA A 9 -7.75 27.94 -35.25
N GLU A 10 -8.68 28.84 -35.51
CA GLU A 10 -8.79 30.14 -34.83
C GLU A 10 -9.48 29.96 -33.49
N SER A 11 -9.33 30.98 -32.61
CA SER A 11 -9.97 31.02 -31.29
C SER A 11 -11.49 30.81 -31.40
N GLY A 12 -12.03 29.94 -30.55
CA GLY A 12 -13.44 29.54 -30.55
C GLY A 12 -13.82 28.57 -31.67
N SER A 13 -12.92 28.22 -32.60
CA SER A 13 -13.21 27.25 -33.65
C SER A 13 -12.96 25.80 -33.21
N LYS A 14 -13.61 24.86 -33.89
CA LYS A 14 -13.40 23.43 -33.74
C LYS A 14 -12.85 22.86 -35.04
N LEU A 15 -11.64 22.28 -34.99
CA LEU A 15 -11.01 21.58 -36.10
C LEU A 15 -10.94 20.08 -35.76
N THR A 16 -11.49 19.23 -36.61
CA THR A 16 -11.43 17.79 -36.49
C THR A 16 -10.80 17.18 -37.72
N LEU A 17 -9.75 16.38 -37.54
CA LEU A 17 -8.98 15.73 -38.60
C LEU A 17 -8.97 14.22 -38.35
N SER A 18 -9.54 13.46 -39.28
CA SER A 18 -9.66 11.99 -39.16
C SER A 18 -8.81 11.22 -40.16
N GLY A 19 -8.06 11.91 -41.02
CA GLY A 19 -7.20 11.32 -42.05
C GLY A 19 -6.64 12.38 -42.98
N GLY A 20 -5.89 11.95 -44.00
CA GLY A 20 -5.23 12.84 -44.98
C GLY A 20 -3.75 13.05 -44.66
N VAL A 21 -3.08 13.79 -45.53
CA VAL A 21 -1.68 14.17 -45.40
C VAL A 21 -1.58 15.70 -45.36
N TYR A 22 -0.96 16.25 -44.32
CA TYR A 22 -0.93 17.70 -44.08
C TYR A 22 0.50 18.14 -43.82
N THR A 23 0.85 19.32 -44.40
CA THR A 23 2.17 19.90 -44.15
C THR A 23 2.21 20.59 -42.78
N LYS A 24 1.21 21.37 -42.41
CA LYS A 24 1.19 22.11 -41.16
C LYS A 24 -0.22 22.32 -40.63
N ILE A 25 -0.37 22.01 -39.34
CA ILE A 25 -1.56 22.33 -38.55
C ILE A 25 -1.13 23.29 -37.44
N ALA A 26 -1.86 24.39 -37.26
CA ALA A 26 -1.68 25.32 -36.18
C ALA A 26 -3.00 25.56 -35.44
N ALA A 27 -3.02 25.47 -34.12
CA ALA A 27 -4.18 25.81 -33.31
C ALA A 27 -3.81 26.95 -32.35
N VAL A 28 -4.60 28.02 -32.36
CA VAL A 28 -4.39 29.17 -31.50
C VAL A 28 -5.19 29.05 -30.20
N SER A 29 -4.79 29.82 -29.21
CA SER A 29 -5.44 29.85 -27.89
C SER A 29 -6.97 29.95 -27.99
N GLY A 30 -7.68 29.09 -27.24
CA GLY A 30 -9.14 29.00 -27.24
C GLY A 30 -9.74 28.20 -28.40
N ALA A 31 -8.93 27.60 -29.29
CA ALA A 31 -9.39 26.64 -30.28
C ALA A 31 -9.57 25.23 -29.67
N LYS A 32 -10.42 24.41 -30.32
CA LYS A 32 -10.50 22.98 -30.07
C LYS A 32 -9.95 22.23 -31.28
N LEU A 33 -8.92 21.41 -31.04
CA LEU A 33 -8.28 20.56 -32.05
C LEU A 33 -8.45 19.08 -31.70
N THR A 34 -8.98 18.29 -32.63
CA THR A 34 -9.10 16.83 -32.47
C THR A 34 -8.47 16.16 -33.67
N ILE A 35 -7.52 15.26 -33.42
CA ILE A 35 -6.86 14.45 -34.45
C ILE A 35 -7.08 12.97 -34.14
N SER A 36 -7.68 12.24 -35.05
CA SER A 36 -7.95 10.80 -34.91
C SER A 36 -7.28 9.93 -35.98
N GLY A 37 -6.53 10.50 -36.90
CA GLY A 37 -5.80 9.81 -37.94
C GLY A 37 -5.19 10.79 -38.93
N GLY A 38 -4.42 10.29 -39.89
CA GLY A 38 -3.71 11.09 -40.89
C GLY A 38 -2.22 11.22 -40.60
N SER A 39 -1.48 11.85 -41.52
CA SER A 39 -0.02 12.09 -41.41
C SER A 39 0.25 13.60 -41.45
N TYR A 40 1.07 14.05 -40.55
CA TYR A 40 1.32 15.48 -40.30
C TYR A 40 2.84 15.75 -40.23
N ALA A 41 3.34 16.63 -41.09
CA ALA A 41 4.73 17.06 -41.00
C ALA A 41 4.96 17.95 -39.78
N GLU A 42 4.02 18.84 -39.47
CA GLU A 42 4.09 19.74 -38.32
C GLU A 42 2.71 19.98 -37.70
N VAL A 43 2.59 19.81 -36.37
CA VAL A 43 1.43 20.19 -35.59
C VAL A 43 1.88 21.06 -34.43
N GLY A 44 1.31 22.27 -34.32
CA GLY A 44 1.56 23.20 -33.21
C GLY A 44 0.25 23.64 -32.54
N ALA A 45 0.18 23.59 -31.24
CA ALA A 45 -0.92 24.13 -30.43
C ALA A 45 -0.39 25.16 -29.43
N GLU A 46 -1.01 26.34 -29.41
CA GLU A 46 -0.74 27.39 -28.42
C GLU A 46 -1.32 27.03 -27.04
N ASN A 47 -1.00 27.85 -26.04
CA ASN A 47 -1.59 27.71 -24.69
C ASN A 47 -3.11 27.74 -24.75
N ASN A 48 -3.77 26.97 -23.85
CA ASN A 48 -5.24 26.92 -23.74
C ASN A 48 -5.96 26.39 -25.00
N VAL A 49 -5.32 25.58 -25.81
CA VAL A 49 -5.98 24.79 -26.86
C VAL A 49 -6.53 23.50 -26.20
N ASP A 50 -7.84 23.23 -26.40
CA ASP A 50 -8.45 21.95 -26.08
C ASP A 50 -8.02 20.93 -27.16
N PHE A 51 -6.90 20.23 -26.91
CA PHE A 51 -6.27 19.34 -27.88
C PHE A 51 -6.46 17.89 -27.48
N THR A 52 -7.03 17.10 -28.41
CA THR A 52 -7.24 15.65 -28.22
C THR A 52 -6.66 14.86 -29.38
N LEU A 53 -5.86 13.85 -29.04
CA LEU A 53 -5.20 12.93 -29.98
C LEU A 53 -5.69 11.49 -29.74
N SER A 54 -6.29 10.88 -30.74
CA SER A 54 -6.69 9.46 -30.70
C SER A 54 -6.10 8.62 -31.83
N GLY A 55 -5.30 9.21 -32.70
CA GLY A 55 -4.60 8.59 -33.82
C GLY A 55 -3.78 9.60 -34.61
N GLY A 56 -3.03 9.12 -35.58
CA GLY A 56 -2.21 9.93 -36.48
C GLY A 56 -0.72 9.67 -36.37
N GLU A 57 0.01 10.09 -37.41
CA GLU A 57 1.46 10.02 -37.52
C GLU A 57 2.02 11.44 -37.64
N PHE A 58 3.09 11.73 -36.90
CA PHE A 58 3.63 13.08 -36.77
C PHE A 58 5.15 13.07 -36.96
N THR A 59 5.68 13.98 -37.77
CA THR A 59 7.13 14.22 -37.83
C THR A 59 7.54 15.25 -36.77
N ASN A 60 6.73 16.29 -36.56
CA ASN A 60 6.91 17.25 -35.47
C ASN A 60 5.57 17.55 -34.83
N ILE A 61 5.49 17.48 -33.50
CA ILE A 61 4.32 17.91 -32.74
C ILE A 61 4.77 18.70 -31.51
N THR A 62 4.12 19.83 -31.27
CA THR A 62 4.44 20.72 -30.14
C THR A 62 3.17 21.27 -29.53
N VAL A 63 3.11 21.33 -28.20
CA VAL A 63 2.06 22.00 -27.44
C VAL A 63 2.68 22.95 -26.44
N ASN A 64 2.03 24.09 -26.22
CA ASN A 64 2.48 25.08 -25.25
C ASN A 64 1.55 25.04 -24.03
N GLY A 65 2.14 25.11 -22.84
CA GLY A 65 1.40 25.21 -21.58
C GLY A 65 0.78 23.92 -21.06
N GLN A 66 1.02 22.78 -21.71
CA GLN A 66 0.62 21.45 -21.27
C GLN A 66 1.61 20.40 -21.77
N HIS A 67 1.54 19.16 -21.28
CA HIS A 67 2.37 18.07 -21.82
C HIS A 67 1.66 17.36 -22.97
N LEU A 68 2.43 16.79 -23.89
CA LEU A 68 1.88 16.06 -25.04
C LEU A 68 1.06 14.84 -24.62
N ILE A 69 1.46 14.16 -23.57
CA ILE A 69 0.72 13.00 -23.03
C ILE A 69 -0.68 13.39 -22.53
N ASP A 70 -0.86 14.62 -22.04
CA ASP A 70 -2.16 15.13 -21.57
C ASP A 70 -3.15 15.36 -22.72
N CYS A 71 -2.64 15.40 -23.97
CA CYS A 71 -3.46 15.50 -25.16
C CYS A 71 -3.97 14.16 -25.70
N LEU A 72 -3.46 13.04 -25.18
CA LEU A 72 -3.86 11.71 -25.62
C LEU A 72 -5.27 11.36 -25.11
N ALA A 73 -6.06 10.76 -25.98
CA ALA A 73 -7.30 10.12 -25.55
C ALA A 73 -7.00 8.91 -24.67
N GLU A 74 -7.94 8.52 -23.82
CA GLU A 74 -7.85 7.34 -22.99
C GLU A 74 -7.48 6.08 -23.82
N GLY A 75 -6.56 5.27 -23.30
CA GLY A 75 -6.10 4.07 -23.98
C GLY A 75 -5.20 4.33 -25.20
N LYS A 76 -4.57 5.51 -25.30
CA LYS A 76 -3.63 5.85 -26.37
C LYS A 76 -2.25 6.16 -25.82
N ALA A 77 -1.23 5.96 -26.66
CA ALA A 77 0.16 6.36 -26.38
C ALA A 77 0.85 6.84 -27.65
N PHE A 78 1.91 7.63 -27.47
CA PHE A 78 2.87 7.90 -28.53
C PHE A 78 3.87 6.75 -28.63
N GLU A 79 4.04 6.21 -29.82
CA GLU A 79 5.08 5.23 -30.14
C GLU A 79 6.08 5.85 -31.11
N ASP A 80 7.34 5.95 -30.69
CA ASP A 80 8.48 6.25 -31.53
C ASP A 80 8.98 4.93 -32.16
N MET A 81 9.13 4.90 -33.48
CA MET A 81 9.51 3.70 -34.22
C MET A 81 10.90 3.14 -33.81
N ASN A 82 11.75 3.97 -33.16
CA ASN A 82 13.10 3.57 -32.79
C ASN A 82 13.31 3.43 -31.27
N ASN A 83 12.50 4.13 -30.44
CA ASN A 83 12.73 4.27 -29.02
C ASN A 83 11.58 3.75 -28.13
N GLY A 84 10.51 3.20 -28.74
CA GLY A 84 9.36 2.68 -28.01
C GLY A 84 8.37 3.76 -27.56
N PHE A 85 7.71 3.55 -26.43
CA PHE A 85 6.69 4.47 -25.95
C PHE A 85 7.26 5.72 -25.32
N ILE A 86 6.63 6.87 -25.59
CA ILE A 86 6.98 8.18 -25.00
C ILE A 86 5.98 8.46 -23.89
N ILE A 87 6.47 8.56 -22.66
CA ILE A 87 5.66 8.65 -21.44
C ILE A 87 6.04 9.86 -20.58
N ASP A 88 7.06 10.62 -20.95
CA ASP A 88 7.51 11.78 -20.19
C ASP A 88 6.67 13.04 -20.44
N GLY A 89 6.77 14.00 -19.54
CA GLY A 89 6.05 15.27 -19.58
C GLY A 89 6.60 16.27 -20.59
N ARG A 90 7.12 15.83 -21.75
CA ARG A 90 7.62 16.75 -22.78
C ARG A 90 6.50 17.55 -23.45
N VAL A 91 6.83 18.75 -23.92
CA VAL A 91 5.92 19.65 -24.62
C VAL A 91 6.01 19.54 -26.15
N GLY A 92 6.96 18.76 -26.65
CA GLY A 92 7.15 18.56 -28.09
C GLY A 92 7.96 17.31 -28.41
N ILE A 93 7.71 16.76 -29.60
CA ILE A 93 8.47 15.66 -30.19
C ILE A 93 8.90 16.10 -31.57
N ALA A 94 10.22 15.93 -31.85
CA ALA A 94 10.81 16.06 -33.17
C ALA A 94 11.29 14.68 -33.59
N GLY A 95 10.69 14.10 -34.62
CA GLY A 95 10.93 12.73 -35.07
C GLY A 95 9.61 12.02 -35.38
N ASP A 96 9.71 10.94 -36.13
CA ASP A 96 8.53 10.20 -36.60
C ASP A 96 7.88 9.40 -35.45
N VAL A 97 6.72 9.84 -35.01
CA VAL A 97 5.91 9.19 -33.98
C VAL A 97 4.49 8.96 -34.46
N LYS A 98 3.84 7.95 -33.90
CA LYS A 98 2.42 7.69 -34.14
C LYS A 98 1.66 7.54 -32.82
N VAL A 99 0.37 7.87 -32.87
CA VAL A 99 -0.56 7.59 -31.77
C VAL A 99 -1.21 6.23 -32.00
N VAL A 100 -1.04 5.33 -31.04
CA VAL A 100 -1.48 3.91 -31.14
C VAL A 100 -2.37 3.56 -29.94
N ASP A 101 -3.13 2.46 -30.10
CA ASP A 101 -3.79 1.84 -28.96
C ASP A 101 -2.74 1.32 -27.97
N HIS A 102 -2.93 1.64 -26.72
CA HIS A 102 -2.06 1.20 -25.65
C HIS A 102 -2.85 0.88 -24.40
N THR A 103 -2.67 -0.34 -23.91
CA THR A 103 -3.24 -0.76 -22.63
C THR A 103 -2.10 -0.90 -21.64
N HIS A 104 -2.20 -0.17 -20.54
CA HIS A 104 -1.25 -0.28 -19.45
C HIS A 104 -1.48 -1.59 -18.70
N THR A 105 -0.49 -2.48 -18.72
CA THR A 105 -0.43 -3.63 -17.82
C THR A 105 0.69 -3.38 -16.83
N CYS A 106 0.31 -2.91 -15.65
CA CYS A 106 1.26 -2.48 -14.63
C CYS A 106 1.33 -3.52 -13.51
N VAL A 107 2.54 -3.70 -12.97
CA VAL A 107 2.81 -4.57 -11.82
C VAL A 107 3.58 -3.79 -10.77
N TRP A 108 3.35 -4.11 -9.50
CA TRP A 108 4.12 -3.54 -8.40
C TRP A 108 5.58 -3.97 -8.46
N LYS A 109 6.48 -3.03 -8.23
CA LYS A 109 7.94 -3.21 -8.10
C LYS A 109 8.33 -2.95 -6.66
N THR A 110 8.67 -3.99 -5.95
CA THR A 110 8.98 -3.93 -4.51
C THR A 110 10.28 -3.20 -4.18
N ASP A 111 11.15 -2.98 -5.16
CA ASP A 111 12.41 -2.23 -5.03
C ASP A 111 12.24 -0.72 -5.22
N THR A 112 11.20 -0.28 -5.91
CA THR A 112 10.90 1.14 -6.15
C THR A 112 9.59 1.60 -5.54
N HIS A 113 8.77 0.66 -5.03
CA HIS A 113 7.43 0.93 -4.49
C HIS A 113 6.47 1.56 -5.52
N GLU A 114 6.69 1.26 -6.81
CA GLU A 114 5.93 1.79 -7.93
C GLU A 114 5.14 0.69 -8.62
N LYS A 115 3.92 1.00 -9.03
CA LYS A 115 3.14 0.18 -9.94
C LYS A 115 3.51 0.57 -11.37
N LEU A 116 4.49 -0.15 -11.94
CA LEU A 116 5.16 0.18 -13.19
C LEU A 116 4.67 -0.69 -14.33
N CYS A 117 4.31 -0.05 -15.45
CA CYS A 117 4.00 -0.72 -16.71
C CYS A 117 5.25 -1.10 -17.50
N GLY A 118 5.14 -2.10 -18.37
CA GLY A 118 6.20 -2.47 -19.29
C GLY A 118 6.64 -1.36 -20.26
N CYS A 119 5.81 -0.34 -20.46
CA CYS A 119 6.15 0.85 -21.25
C CYS A 119 6.90 1.93 -20.43
N GLY A 120 7.08 1.73 -19.11
CA GLY A 120 7.70 2.71 -18.21
C GLY A 120 6.73 3.71 -17.56
N TYR A 121 5.43 3.63 -17.84
CA TYR A 121 4.43 4.45 -17.15
C TYR A 121 4.29 4.00 -15.69
N VAL A 122 4.32 4.95 -14.76
CA VAL A 122 4.05 4.71 -13.33
C VAL A 122 2.58 5.00 -13.08
N GLU A 123 1.81 3.96 -12.73
CA GLU A 123 0.37 4.07 -12.45
C GLU A 123 0.12 4.57 -11.03
N ALA A 124 0.91 4.10 -10.07
CA ALA A 124 0.81 4.47 -8.67
C ALA A 124 2.16 4.33 -7.96
N THR A 125 2.32 5.00 -6.84
CA THR A 125 3.44 4.84 -5.91
C THR A 125 2.86 4.67 -4.52
N ASP A 126 3.37 3.67 -3.77
CA ASP A 126 2.99 3.42 -2.39
C ASP A 126 4.25 3.24 -1.54
N THR A 127 4.42 4.07 -0.54
CA THR A 127 5.56 4.06 0.39
C THR A 127 5.15 3.82 1.84
N GLU A 128 3.88 3.51 2.07
CA GLU A 128 3.35 3.29 3.41
C GLU A 128 3.22 1.79 3.68
N ALA A 129 3.69 1.35 4.83
CA ALA A 129 3.59 -0.05 5.24
C ALA A 129 2.22 -0.35 5.87
N PRO A 130 1.76 -1.60 5.83
CA PRO A 130 0.55 -2.03 6.52
C PRO A 130 0.54 -1.63 8.00
N VAL A 131 -0.64 -1.26 8.51
CA VAL A 131 -0.83 -0.86 9.91
C VAL A 131 -1.36 -2.04 10.72
N ILE A 132 -0.59 -2.48 11.71
CA ILE A 132 -1.01 -3.50 12.68
C ILE A 132 -1.57 -2.79 13.91
N SER A 133 -2.79 -3.12 14.32
CA SER A 133 -3.49 -2.54 15.46
C SER A 133 -3.96 -3.62 16.44
N GLY A 134 -3.91 -3.32 17.74
CA GLY A 134 -4.27 -4.26 18.82
C GLY A 134 -3.08 -4.95 19.47
N ILE A 135 -1.87 -4.74 18.96
CA ILE A 135 -0.62 -5.22 19.57
C ILE A 135 0.26 -3.99 19.88
N ASP A 136 0.76 -3.92 21.08
CA ASP A 136 1.80 -2.96 21.43
C ASP A 136 3.17 -3.54 21.12
N PRO A 137 3.96 -2.92 20.22
CA PRO A 137 5.30 -3.39 19.86
C PRO A 137 6.22 -3.53 21.08
N ASP A 138 7.00 -4.61 21.10
CA ASP A 138 7.99 -4.91 22.13
C ASP A 138 7.44 -5.01 23.57
N ASN A 139 6.14 -5.15 23.73
CA ASN A 139 5.45 -5.30 25.01
C ASN A 139 4.89 -6.72 25.21
N ASN A 140 4.57 -7.01 26.47
CA ASN A 140 3.96 -8.27 26.87
C ASN A 140 2.45 -8.11 27.03
N HIS A 141 1.69 -8.93 26.33
CA HIS A 141 0.25 -9.07 26.48
C HIS A 141 -0.07 -10.28 27.35
N TYR A 142 -1.20 -10.21 28.07
CA TYR A 142 -1.62 -11.24 29.01
C TYR A 142 -3.08 -11.63 28.77
N GLY A 143 -3.31 -12.89 28.46
CA GLY A 143 -4.60 -13.42 28.04
C GLY A 143 -4.73 -13.44 26.52
N SER A 144 -5.92 -13.79 26.03
CA SER A 144 -6.22 -13.83 24.60
C SER A 144 -6.02 -12.46 23.94
N LEU A 145 -5.43 -12.41 22.77
CA LEU A 145 -5.06 -11.20 22.02
C LEU A 145 -5.76 -11.22 20.66
N GLU A 146 -6.50 -10.16 20.34
CA GLU A 146 -7.06 -9.92 19.01
C GLU A 146 -6.36 -8.72 18.38
N PHE A 147 -5.98 -8.84 17.11
CA PHE A 147 -5.40 -7.76 16.34
C PHE A 147 -5.97 -7.66 14.92
N THR A 148 -5.76 -6.53 14.29
CA THR A 148 -6.14 -6.24 12.91
C THR A 148 -4.95 -5.77 12.10
N VAL A 149 -4.98 -5.98 10.79
CA VAL A 149 -4.04 -5.38 9.85
C VAL A 149 -4.83 -4.70 8.74
N THR A 150 -4.42 -3.50 8.37
CA THR A 150 -5.06 -2.70 7.32
C THR A 150 -4.02 -2.06 6.42
N ASP A 151 -4.35 -1.93 5.15
CA ASP A 151 -3.57 -1.24 4.12
C ASP A 151 -4.48 -0.75 3.00
N GLU A 152 -4.01 0.17 2.15
CA GLU A 152 -4.71 0.62 0.94
C GLU A 152 -4.64 -0.42 -0.18
N ASN A 153 -3.57 -1.23 -0.18
CA ASN A 153 -3.29 -2.27 -1.15
C ASN A 153 -3.42 -3.67 -0.53
N ASP A 154 -3.36 -4.70 -1.36
CA ASP A 154 -3.30 -6.08 -0.90
C ASP A 154 -2.00 -6.32 -0.10
N PHE A 155 -2.10 -7.08 0.98
CA PHE A 155 -0.98 -7.38 1.85
C PHE A 155 -1.01 -8.85 2.32
N THR A 156 0.14 -9.29 2.84
CA THR A 156 0.31 -10.61 3.45
C THR A 156 0.84 -10.46 4.87
N VAL A 157 0.39 -11.30 5.78
CA VAL A 157 0.79 -11.28 7.21
C VAL A 157 1.46 -12.59 7.58
N TRP A 158 2.60 -12.51 8.25
CA TRP A 158 3.34 -13.65 8.78
C TRP A 158 3.45 -13.55 10.31
N LEU A 159 3.24 -14.65 10.98
CA LEU A 159 3.45 -14.82 12.40
C LEU A 159 4.52 -15.92 12.59
N ASP A 160 5.64 -15.56 13.20
CA ASP A 160 6.80 -16.46 13.42
C ASP A 160 7.34 -17.11 12.14
N GLY A 161 7.17 -16.43 11.00
CA GLY A 161 7.61 -16.88 9.68
C GLY A 161 6.59 -17.75 8.92
N GLU A 162 5.42 -18.00 9.50
CA GLU A 162 4.30 -18.67 8.83
C GLU A 162 3.25 -17.66 8.40
N GLU A 163 2.74 -17.80 7.18
CA GLU A 163 1.67 -16.96 6.68
C GLU A 163 0.36 -17.25 7.40
N ILE A 164 -0.32 -16.20 7.87
CA ILE A 164 -1.61 -16.30 8.54
C ILE A 164 -2.72 -15.63 7.74
N THR A 165 -3.94 -16.14 7.88
CA THR A 165 -5.14 -15.57 7.26
C THR A 165 -5.98 -14.85 8.30
N LEU A 166 -6.31 -13.58 8.03
CA LEU A 166 -7.22 -12.80 8.86
C LEU A 166 -8.67 -13.17 8.55
N VAL A 167 -9.47 -13.42 9.58
CA VAL A 167 -10.91 -13.68 9.45
C VAL A 167 -11.67 -12.38 9.72
N ASN A 168 -12.38 -11.86 8.72
CA ASN A 168 -13.03 -10.53 8.79
C ASN A 168 -12.06 -9.41 9.22
N GLY A 169 -10.82 -9.44 8.72
CA GLY A 169 -9.78 -8.45 9.03
C GLY A 169 -9.13 -8.62 10.41
N LYS A 170 -9.40 -9.70 11.13
CA LYS A 170 -8.94 -9.95 12.50
C LYS A 170 -8.22 -11.29 12.62
N TYR A 171 -7.30 -11.34 13.57
CA TYR A 171 -6.67 -12.58 14.02
C TYR A 171 -6.67 -12.64 15.55
N THR A 172 -6.99 -13.81 16.10
CA THR A 172 -7.03 -14.03 17.54
C THR A 172 -6.01 -15.08 17.94
N MET A 173 -5.24 -14.80 18.98
CA MET A 173 -4.25 -15.70 19.56
C MET A 173 -4.59 -16.03 21.01
N GLU A 174 -4.39 -17.28 21.38
CA GLU A 174 -4.43 -17.71 22.78
C GLU A 174 -3.01 -17.65 23.40
N PRO A 175 -2.90 -17.29 24.69
CA PRO A 175 -1.60 -17.13 25.33
C PRO A 175 -0.87 -18.49 25.47
N ASP A 176 0.38 -18.50 25.03
CA ASP A 176 1.25 -19.70 25.04
C ASP A 176 2.52 -19.56 25.89
N ASN A 177 2.80 -18.37 26.40
CA ASN A 177 3.99 -17.98 27.16
C ASN A 177 5.24 -17.76 26.31
N GLU A 178 5.05 -17.43 25.04
CA GLU A 178 6.13 -17.22 24.09
C GLU A 178 6.21 -15.76 23.61
N THR A 179 7.30 -15.47 22.91
CA THR A 179 7.49 -14.19 22.21
C THR A 179 7.38 -14.43 20.73
N HIS A 180 6.54 -13.67 20.07
CA HIS A 180 6.21 -13.78 18.66
C HIS A 180 6.84 -12.66 17.85
N LEU A 181 7.08 -12.93 16.57
CA LEU A 181 7.43 -11.95 15.54
C LEU A 181 6.26 -11.86 14.56
N ILE A 182 5.65 -10.68 14.48
CA ILE A 182 4.67 -10.39 13.44
C ILE A 182 5.32 -9.55 12.35
N THR A 183 4.99 -9.87 11.10
CA THR A 183 5.44 -9.11 9.92
C THR A 183 4.25 -8.97 8.97
N ALA A 184 4.02 -7.78 8.44
CA ALA A 184 3.07 -7.55 7.36
C ALA A 184 3.76 -6.83 6.22
N THR A 185 3.53 -7.28 4.98
CA THR A 185 4.12 -6.70 3.77
C THR A 185 3.03 -6.54 2.71
N ASP A 186 2.95 -5.37 2.10
CA ASP A 186 2.04 -5.08 0.99
C ASP A 186 2.62 -5.53 -0.36
N VAL A 187 1.81 -5.37 -1.42
CA VAL A 187 2.22 -5.70 -2.80
C VAL A 187 3.25 -4.71 -3.36
N ALA A 188 3.39 -3.52 -2.79
CA ALA A 188 4.42 -2.54 -3.14
C ALA A 188 5.77 -2.82 -2.45
N GLY A 189 5.82 -3.79 -1.50
CA GLY A 189 7.01 -4.19 -0.78
C GLY A 189 7.26 -3.43 0.52
N ASN A 190 6.35 -2.56 0.95
CA ASN A 190 6.48 -1.90 2.25
C ASN A 190 6.18 -2.90 3.36
N THR A 191 6.99 -2.87 4.41
CA THR A 191 6.96 -3.87 5.47
C THR A 191 6.97 -3.24 6.85
N VAL A 192 6.11 -3.74 7.74
CA VAL A 192 6.17 -3.51 9.17
C VAL A 192 6.47 -4.82 9.89
N SER A 193 7.34 -4.79 10.90
CA SER A 193 7.71 -5.98 11.68
C SER A 193 8.10 -5.58 13.10
N PHE A 194 7.58 -6.30 14.09
CA PHE A 194 7.97 -6.14 15.50
C PHE A 194 7.69 -7.41 16.31
N ARG A 195 8.26 -7.45 17.52
CA ARG A 195 8.05 -8.56 18.47
C ARG A 195 7.04 -8.17 19.55
N PHE A 196 6.37 -9.18 20.10
CA PHE A 196 5.51 -9.03 21.27
C PHE A 196 5.49 -10.34 22.07
N GLY A 197 5.26 -10.25 23.37
CA GLY A 197 5.07 -11.42 24.20
C GLY A 197 3.59 -11.74 24.42
N LEU A 198 3.20 -13.02 24.45
CA LEU A 198 1.82 -13.45 24.70
C LEU A 198 1.78 -14.47 25.84
N PHE A 199 1.47 -14.00 27.03
CA PHE A 199 1.63 -14.75 28.26
C PHE A 199 0.31 -15.05 28.97
N LYS A 200 0.30 -16.19 29.70
CA LYS A 200 -0.83 -16.60 30.55
C LYS A 200 -0.88 -15.80 31.85
N THR A 201 -2.09 -15.67 32.37
CA THR A 201 -2.31 -15.35 33.77
C THR A 201 -2.80 -16.61 34.50
N TYR A 202 -2.39 -16.74 35.75
CA TYR A 202 -2.75 -17.89 36.59
C TYR A 202 -3.57 -17.42 37.78
N HIS A 203 -4.64 -18.13 38.07
CA HIS A 203 -5.40 -17.92 39.30
C HIS A 203 -4.83 -18.77 40.41
N VAL A 204 -4.52 -18.16 41.55
CA VAL A 204 -3.98 -18.80 42.74
C VAL A 204 -5.13 -19.05 43.73
N THR A 205 -5.31 -20.28 44.12
CA THR A 205 -6.26 -20.63 45.18
C THR A 205 -5.52 -20.83 46.49
N LEU A 206 -5.85 -20.02 47.48
CA LEU A 206 -5.31 -20.17 48.82
C LEU A 206 -6.19 -21.13 49.65
N PRO A 207 -5.61 -22.17 50.27
CA PRO A 207 -6.37 -23.08 51.08
C PRO A 207 -6.85 -22.41 52.38
N THR A 208 -7.94 -22.88 52.94
CA THR A 208 -8.52 -22.45 54.18
C THR A 208 -8.46 -23.53 55.24
N GLY A 209 -8.28 -23.16 56.49
CA GLY A 209 -8.27 -24.11 57.64
C GLY A 209 -8.48 -23.40 58.98
N ALA A 210 -8.99 -24.13 59.96
CA ALA A 210 -9.28 -23.56 61.26
C ALA A 210 -8.03 -23.09 62.00
N GLY A 211 -6.89 -23.75 61.76
CA GLY A 211 -5.63 -23.50 62.46
C GLY A 211 -4.75 -22.41 61.89
N TYR A 212 -5.10 -21.86 60.70
CA TYR A 212 -4.29 -20.85 60.01
C TYR A 212 -5.11 -19.94 59.14
N THR A 213 -4.51 -18.80 58.83
CA THR A 213 -4.99 -17.86 57.84
C THR A 213 -3.89 -17.65 56.81
N ILE A 214 -4.25 -17.67 55.51
CA ILE A 214 -3.31 -17.33 54.44
C ILE A 214 -3.83 -16.05 53.75
N SER A 215 -2.93 -15.11 53.55
CA SER A 215 -3.22 -13.86 52.84
C SER A 215 -2.12 -13.52 51.84
N SER A 216 -2.47 -12.83 50.77
CA SER A 216 -1.54 -12.27 49.81
C SER A 216 -1.86 -10.81 49.60
N SER A 217 -0.85 -9.98 49.47
CA SER A 217 -0.96 -8.59 49.01
C SER A 217 -0.97 -8.50 47.46
N ASP A 218 -0.59 -9.56 46.75
CA ASP A 218 -0.43 -9.56 45.31
C ASP A 218 -1.75 -9.87 44.57
N GLY A 219 -2.85 -10.02 45.33
CA GLY A 219 -4.13 -10.50 44.78
C GLY A 219 -4.11 -12.02 44.54
N LEU A 220 -5.04 -12.54 43.74
CA LEU A 220 -5.15 -13.98 43.42
C LEU A 220 -4.91 -14.28 41.93
N THR A 221 -4.39 -13.31 41.18
CA THR A 221 -4.04 -13.49 39.76
C THR A 221 -2.58 -13.13 39.56
N VAL A 222 -1.83 -14.06 38.99
CA VAL A 222 -0.38 -13.90 38.75
C VAL A 222 -0.09 -14.02 37.27
N ARG A 223 0.66 -13.08 36.75
CA ARG A 223 1.17 -13.12 35.37
C ARG A 223 2.31 -14.11 35.28
N HIS A 224 2.43 -14.78 34.12
CA HIS A 224 3.56 -15.67 33.83
C HIS A 224 4.91 -14.97 34.13
N GLY A 225 5.84 -15.69 34.72
CA GLY A 225 7.16 -15.16 35.11
C GLY A 225 7.20 -14.30 36.37
N ASN A 226 6.06 -13.88 36.90
CA ASN A 226 6.02 -13.09 38.15
C ASN A 226 6.07 -14.02 39.38
N ARG A 227 6.59 -13.45 40.47
CA ARG A 227 6.55 -14.10 41.79
C ARG A 227 5.18 -13.84 42.44
N PHE A 228 4.73 -14.83 43.21
CA PHE A 228 3.56 -14.72 44.06
C PHE A 228 4.01 -14.81 45.51
N SER A 229 3.63 -13.85 46.33
CA SER A 229 3.98 -13.79 47.74
C SER A 229 2.75 -14.00 48.62
N PHE A 230 2.85 -14.81 49.65
CA PHE A 230 1.78 -15.00 50.59
C PHE A 230 2.35 -15.15 52.05
N ILE A 231 1.48 -14.88 52.99
CA ILE A 231 1.78 -15.00 54.43
C ILE A 231 0.86 -16.06 55.03
N VAL A 232 1.45 -17.00 55.76
CA VAL A 232 0.71 -17.97 56.54
C VAL A 232 0.79 -17.56 58.01
N GLN A 233 -0.36 -17.29 58.61
CA GLN A 233 -0.47 -16.92 60.03
C GLN A 233 -1.17 -18.03 60.79
N VAL A 234 -0.55 -18.52 61.87
CA VAL A 234 -1.17 -19.48 62.80
C VAL A 234 -2.19 -18.78 63.67
N ASN A 235 -3.40 -19.32 63.71
CA ASN A 235 -4.52 -18.75 64.45
C ASN A 235 -4.34 -18.96 65.95
N LYS A 236 -4.96 -18.06 66.78
CA LYS A 236 -4.92 -18.17 68.25
C LYS A 236 -5.45 -19.54 68.73
N GLY A 237 -4.70 -20.19 69.58
CA GLY A 237 -5.05 -21.52 70.09
C GLY A 237 -4.46 -22.71 69.30
N TYR A 238 -3.75 -22.43 68.22
CA TYR A 238 -3.00 -23.43 67.43
C TYR A 238 -1.51 -23.17 67.54
N SER A 239 -0.73 -24.21 67.28
CA SER A 239 0.74 -24.15 67.21
C SER A 239 1.24 -24.89 65.98
N ARG A 240 2.39 -24.47 65.44
CA ARG A 240 3.09 -25.19 64.38
C ARG A 240 3.65 -26.47 64.93
N THR A 241 3.43 -27.55 64.18
CA THR A 241 4.12 -28.82 64.40
C THR A 241 5.49 -28.81 63.73
N GLU A 242 6.38 -29.74 64.10
CA GLU A 242 7.71 -29.89 63.49
C GLU A 242 7.57 -30.25 61.96
N ASP A 243 6.48 -30.90 61.56
CA ASP A 243 6.23 -31.34 60.22
C ASP A 243 5.46 -30.28 59.38
N PHE A 244 5.36 -29.03 59.85
CA PHE A 244 4.67 -27.97 59.07
C PHE A 244 5.36 -27.76 57.75
N LYS A 245 4.61 -27.94 56.67
CA LYS A 245 5.05 -27.69 55.30
C LYS A 245 4.02 -26.84 54.53
N VAL A 246 4.52 -26.00 53.64
CA VAL A 246 3.72 -25.36 52.62
C VAL A 246 4.03 -26.01 51.32
N LEU A 247 3.03 -26.63 50.68
CA LEU A 247 3.16 -27.31 49.41
C LEU A 247 2.49 -26.45 48.34
N VAL A 248 3.12 -26.30 47.20
CA VAL A 248 2.57 -25.68 46.01
C VAL A 248 2.22 -26.77 45.01
N ASN A 249 0.95 -26.87 44.64
CA ASN A 249 0.42 -27.93 43.76
C ASN A 249 0.74 -29.36 44.26
N GLY A 250 0.82 -29.55 45.58
CA GLY A 250 1.09 -30.85 46.18
C GLY A 250 2.57 -31.28 46.28
N ASN A 251 3.49 -30.39 45.88
CA ASN A 251 4.96 -30.62 45.93
C ASN A 251 5.62 -29.69 46.95
#